data_b92dfdb9f012b0f5769a02e77ca4becb
#
_entry.id   b92dfdb9f012b0f5769a02e77ca4becb
#
_cell.length_a   1.000
_cell.length_b   1.000
_cell.length_c   1.000
_cell.angle_alpha   90.00
_cell.angle_beta   90.00
_cell.angle_gamma   90.00
#
_symmetry.space_group_name_H-M   'P 1'
#
loop_
_entity.id
_entity.type
_entity.pdbx_description
1 polymer ?
#
loop_
_entity_poly.entity_id
_entity_poly.type
_entity_poly.pdbx_seq_one_letter_code
_entity_poly.pdbx_strand_id
1 'polypeptide(L)'
;DNTPTWSAHANDGGWADAMLESAKPIIVALPRCAVVLFSSSGKSENVVRLARYAQENAHVVIAFTGFLGEPLRSLATIALHVDSFDYEVVEPAHCAVMHRIQAHLRRLV
;
A
#
# COMPACT_ATOMS: atom_id res chain seq x y z
N ASP A 1 -9.26 -3.03 -12.29
CA ASP A 1 -9.98 -2.99 -11.03
C ASP A 1 -10.06 -4.39 -10.39
N ASN A 2 -9.56 -4.50 -9.17
CA ASN A 2 -9.50 -5.78 -8.46
C ASN A 2 -10.65 -6.00 -7.47
N THR A 3 -11.66 -5.15 -7.47
CA THR A 3 -12.72 -5.21 -6.47
C THR A 3 -13.45 -6.57 -6.43
N PRO A 4 -13.91 -7.16 -7.55
CA PRO A 4 -14.56 -8.47 -7.50
C PRO A 4 -13.64 -9.57 -6.97
N THR A 5 -12.39 -9.60 -7.40
CA THR A 5 -11.40 -10.57 -6.94
C THR A 5 -11.13 -10.40 -5.45
N TRP A 6 -10.97 -9.17 -5.01
CA TRP A 6 -10.72 -8.86 -3.61
C TRP A 6 -11.90 -9.30 -2.73
N SER A 7 -13.12 -9.03 -3.16
CA SER A 7 -14.33 -9.44 -2.42
C SER A 7 -14.46 -10.96 -2.32
N ALA A 8 -14.12 -11.69 -3.37
CA ALA A 8 -14.15 -13.15 -3.34
C ALA A 8 -13.16 -13.70 -2.32
N HIS A 9 -11.94 -13.18 -2.29
CA HIS A 9 -10.94 -13.59 -1.31
C HIS A 9 -11.35 -13.22 0.12
N ALA A 10 -12.03 -12.10 0.31
CA ALA A 10 -12.53 -11.69 1.62
C ALA A 10 -13.56 -12.69 2.15
N ASN A 11 -14.42 -13.20 1.29
CA ASN A 11 -15.44 -14.18 1.68
C ASN A 11 -14.81 -15.53 2.04
N ASP A 12 -13.76 -15.94 1.35
CA ASP A 12 -13.15 -17.26 1.51
C ASP A 12 -12.06 -17.28 2.59
N GLY A 13 -11.21 -16.26 2.62
CA GLY A 13 -10.02 -16.23 3.47
C GLY A 13 -10.05 -15.19 4.58
N GLY A 14 -11.11 -14.38 4.66
CA GLY A 14 -11.22 -13.29 5.62
C GLY A 14 -10.61 -11.97 5.11
N TRP A 15 -11.01 -10.87 5.74
CA TRP A 15 -10.63 -9.54 5.30
C TRP A 15 -9.13 -9.26 5.42
N ALA A 16 -8.49 -9.79 6.47
CA ALA A 16 -7.08 -9.53 6.71
C ALA A 16 -6.19 -10.06 5.60
N ASP A 17 -6.58 -11.14 4.94
CA ASP A 17 -5.80 -11.79 3.90
C ASP A 17 -6.29 -11.50 2.47
N ALA A 18 -7.44 -10.85 2.32
CA ALA A 18 -8.06 -10.68 1.01
C ALA A 18 -7.16 -9.94 0.02
N MET A 19 -6.58 -8.85 0.45
CA MET A 19 -5.68 -8.05 -0.40
C MET A 19 -4.41 -8.83 -0.74
N LEU A 20 -3.85 -9.52 0.24
CA LEU A 20 -2.65 -10.31 0.06
C LEU A 20 -2.87 -11.46 -0.94
N GLU A 21 -3.96 -12.20 -0.78
CA GLU A 21 -4.25 -13.33 -1.70
C GLU A 21 -4.47 -12.87 -3.13
N SER A 22 -5.06 -11.69 -3.33
CA SER A 22 -5.21 -11.11 -4.67
C SER A 22 -3.87 -10.70 -5.27
N ALA A 23 -2.93 -10.23 -4.47
CA ALA A 23 -1.65 -9.69 -4.94
C ALA A 23 -0.56 -10.75 -5.10
N LYS A 24 -0.62 -11.85 -4.35
CA LYS A 24 0.43 -12.88 -4.34
C LYS A 24 0.88 -13.35 -5.73
N PRO A 25 -0.03 -13.75 -6.63
CA PRO A 25 0.40 -14.23 -7.94
C PRO A 25 1.17 -13.19 -8.74
N ILE A 26 0.81 -11.91 -8.56
CA ILE A 26 1.45 -10.81 -9.26
C ILE A 26 2.84 -10.56 -8.66
N ILE A 27 2.92 -10.47 -7.35
CA ILE A 27 4.17 -10.16 -6.64
C ILE A 27 5.23 -11.23 -6.87
N VAL A 28 4.83 -12.50 -6.84
CA VAL A 28 5.74 -13.63 -7.05
C VAL A 28 6.25 -13.68 -8.49
N ALA A 29 5.40 -13.33 -9.46
CA ALA A 29 5.74 -13.42 -10.87
C ALA A 29 6.63 -12.29 -11.37
N LEU A 30 6.60 -11.14 -10.70
CA LEU A 30 7.33 -9.96 -11.14
C LEU A 30 8.79 -9.99 -10.66
N PRO A 31 9.73 -9.48 -11.46
CA PRO A 31 11.04 -9.12 -10.95
C PRO A 31 10.86 -8.01 -9.91
N ARG A 32 11.94 -7.47 -9.36
CA ARG A 32 11.82 -6.42 -8.37
C ARG A 32 10.92 -5.27 -8.84
N CYS A 33 9.92 -4.93 -8.04
CA CYS A 33 8.98 -3.85 -8.33
C CYS A 33 8.73 -3.01 -7.09
N ALA A 34 8.00 -1.93 -7.24
CA ALA A 34 7.55 -1.10 -6.13
C ALA A 34 6.07 -1.38 -5.88
N VAL A 35 5.74 -1.68 -4.63
CA VAL A 35 4.37 -1.85 -4.17
C VAL A 35 3.99 -0.58 -3.41
N VAL A 36 2.95 0.10 -3.87
CA VAL A 36 2.50 1.36 -3.27
C VAL A 36 1.26 1.08 -2.42
N LEU A 37 1.33 1.43 -1.16
CA LEU A 37 0.28 1.13 -0.19
C LEU A 37 -0.16 2.41 0.52
N PHE A 38 -1.47 2.53 0.72
CA PHE A 38 -2.07 3.65 1.43
C PHE A 38 -2.76 3.16 2.69
N SER A 39 -2.36 3.69 3.82
CA SER A 39 -3.06 3.50 5.08
C SER A 39 -2.78 4.68 5.97
N SER A 40 -3.76 5.55 6.14
CA SER A 40 -3.58 6.75 6.96
C SER A 40 -3.15 6.41 8.38
N SER A 41 -3.76 5.40 8.99
CA SER A 41 -3.38 4.97 10.34
C SER A 41 -2.12 4.11 10.38
N GLY A 42 -1.80 3.42 9.29
CA GLY A 42 -0.72 2.45 9.23
C GLY A 42 -1.04 1.11 9.89
N LYS A 43 -2.28 0.91 10.34
CA LYS A 43 -2.69 -0.27 11.13
C LYS A 43 -3.55 -1.25 10.35
N SER A 44 -4.00 -0.91 9.15
CA SER A 44 -4.87 -1.78 8.36
C SER A 44 -4.19 -3.13 8.16
N GLU A 45 -4.76 -4.18 8.76
CA GLU A 45 -4.10 -5.48 8.81
C GLU A 45 -3.85 -6.07 7.44
N ASN A 46 -4.79 -5.91 6.51
CA ASN A 46 -4.62 -6.37 5.13
C ASN A 46 -3.46 -5.66 4.43
N VAL A 47 -3.31 -4.35 4.64
CA VAL A 47 -2.21 -3.57 4.06
C VAL A 47 -0.88 -3.98 4.68
N VAL A 48 -0.84 -4.15 5.99
CA VAL A 48 0.37 -4.56 6.73
C VAL A 48 0.84 -5.93 6.27
N ARG A 49 -0.07 -6.88 6.11
CA ARG A 49 0.27 -8.23 5.63
C ARG A 49 0.85 -8.20 4.22
N LEU A 50 0.27 -7.39 3.35
CA LEU A 50 0.78 -7.22 2.00
C LEU A 50 2.17 -6.58 2.00
N ALA A 51 2.39 -5.57 2.85
CA ALA A 51 3.70 -4.94 2.99
C ALA A 51 4.77 -5.95 3.41
N ARG A 52 4.47 -6.80 4.39
CA ARG A 52 5.40 -7.84 4.85
C ARG A 52 5.74 -8.82 3.74
N TYR A 53 4.73 -9.26 3.01
CA TYR A 53 4.93 -10.21 1.91
C TYR A 53 5.79 -9.61 0.79
N ALA A 54 5.51 -8.36 0.42
CA ALA A 54 6.31 -7.66 -0.59
C ALA A 54 7.77 -7.52 -0.14
N GLN A 55 7.98 -7.16 1.11
CA GLN A 55 9.32 -7.03 1.69
C GLN A 55 10.06 -8.38 1.67
N GLU A 56 9.38 -9.46 2.06
CA GLU A 56 9.96 -10.81 2.06
C GLU A 56 10.35 -11.29 0.67
N ASN A 57 9.71 -10.76 -0.37
CA ASN A 57 10.01 -11.09 -1.75
C ASN A 57 10.92 -10.04 -2.42
N ALA A 58 11.60 -9.24 -1.63
CA ALA A 58 12.60 -8.26 -2.07
C ALA A 58 12.05 -7.15 -2.96
N HIS A 59 10.77 -6.85 -2.85
CA HIS A 59 10.17 -5.70 -3.52
C HIS A 59 10.31 -4.44 -2.66
N VAL A 60 10.26 -3.29 -3.33
CA VAL A 60 10.25 -1.99 -2.65
C VAL A 60 8.84 -1.70 -2.17
N VAL A 61 8.69 -1.32 -0.91
CA VAL A 61 7.41 -0.92 -0.33
C VAL A 61 7.41 0.59 -0.15
N ILE A 62 6.48 1.25 -0.82
CA ILE A 62 6.26 2.70 -0.68
C ILE A 62 4.93 2.86 0.05
N ALA A 63 4.97 3.42 1.24
CA ALA A 63 3.78 3.57 2.07
C ALA A 63 3.41 5.03 2.24
N PHE A 64 2.11 5.31 2.08
CA PHE A 64 1.52 6.60 2.36
C PHE A 64 0.80 6.50 3.69
N THR A 65 1.32 7.19 4.71
CA THR A 65 0.83 7.08 6.07
C THR A 65 0.51 8.46 6.67
N GLY A 66 -0.15 8.43 7.80
CA GLY A 66 -0.44 9.57 8.64
C GLY A 66 -0.58 9.08 10.08
N PHE A 67 -1.14 9.88 10.95
CA PHE A 67 -1.31 9.51 12.36
C PHE A 67 0.02 9.04 12.94
N LEU A 68 0.05 7.92 13.65
CA LEU A 68 1.30 7.28 14.05
C LEU A 68 1.94 6.51 12.89
N GLY A 69 1.10 5.99 11.99
CA GLY A 69 1.56 5.33 10.78
C GLY A 69 2.14 3.94 10.96
N GLU A 70 2.14 3.41 12.18
CA GLU A 70 2.78 2.14 12.48
C GLU A 70 1.76 0.98 12.55
N PRO A 71 2.17 -0.25 12.20
CA PRO A 71 3.54 -0.68 11.86
C PRO A 71 3.93 -0.48 10.39
N LEU A 72 3.02 -0.02 9.52
CA LEU A 72 3.30 0.11 8.08
C LEU A 72 4.49 1.03 7.80
N ARG A 73 4.58 2.15 8.50
CA ARG A 73 5.65 3.13 8.32
C ARG A 73 7.03 2.49 8.50
N SER A 74 7.20 1.69 9.55
CA SER A 74 8.48 1.01 9.83
C SER A 74 8.78 -0.12 8.84
N LEU A 75 7.77 -0.74 8.25
CA LEU A 75 7.93 -1.80 7.27
C LEU A 75 8.28 -1.26 5.88
N ALA A 76 7.97 0.00 5.61
CA ALA A 76 8.15 0.56 4.28
C ALA A 76 9.62 0.82 3.97
N THR A 77 9.98 0.63 2.72
CA THR A 77 11.27 1.05 2.19
C THR A 77 11.32 2.58 2.15
N ILE A 78 10.21 3.18 1.70
CA ILE A 78 10.02 4.63 1.66
C ILE A 78 8.65 4.92 2.27
N ALA A 79 8.61 5.76 3.29
CA ALA A 79 7.36 6.19 3.89
C ALA A 79 7.12 7.66 3.59
N LEU A 80 5.99 7.97 2.99
CA LEU A 80 5.52 9.32 2.77
C LEU A 80 4.50 9.60 3.88
N HIS A 81 5.02 10.11 4.98
CA HIS A 81 4.23 10.30 6.20
C HIS A 81 3.76 11.73 6.33
N VAL A 82 2.46 11.90 6.55
CA VAL A 82 1.86 13.20 6.83
C VAL A 82 1.69 13.32 8.35
N ASP A 83 2.38 14.25 8.94
CA ASP A 83 2.36 14.44 10.40
C ASP A 83 1.08 15.16 10.83
N SER A 84 -0.01 14.42 10.83
CA SER A 84 -1.32 14.91 11.21
C SER A 84 -2.18 13.75 11.70
N PHE A 85 -3.10 14.05 12.62
CA PHE A 85 -4.10 13.10 13.10
C PHE A 85 -5.48 13.40 12.54
N ASP A 86 -5.55 14.12 11.43
CA ASP A 86 -6.79 14.51 10.77
C ASP A 86 -6.85 13.90 9.36
N TYR A 87 -7.84 13.05 9.12
CA TYR A 87 -8.04 12.44 7.81
C TYR A 87 -8.24 13.47 6.70
N GLU A 88 -8.85 14.60 7.02
CA GLU A 88 -9.07 15.66 6.04
C GLU A 88 -7.78 16.38 5.63
N VAL A 89 -6.71 16.16 6.37
CA VAL A 89 -5.37 16.65 6.02
C VAL A 89 -4.57 15.53 5.35
N VAL A 90 -4.59 14.35 5.95
CA VAL A 90 -3.75 13.22 5.50
C VAL A 90 -4.14 12.74 4.12
N GLU A 91 -5.43 12.48 3.89
CA GLU A 91 -5.86 11.88 2.62
C GLU A 91 -5.70 12.81 1.41
N PRO A 92 -6.07 14.11 1.49
CA PRO A 92 -5.78 15.03 0.39
C PRO A 92 -4.28 15.19 0.13
N ALA A 93 -3.45 15.19 1.16
CA ALA A 93 -2.00 15.27 1.00
C ALA A 93 -1.46 14.04 0.25
N HIS A 94 -1.92 12.83 0.59
CA HIS A 94 -1.57 11.61 -0.14
C HIS A 94 -1.97 11.71 -1.60
N CYS A 95 -3.18 12.17 -1.89
CA CYS A 95 -3.65 12.36 -3.26
C CYS A 95 -2.77 13.32 -4.05
N ALA A 96 -2.41 14.45 -3.45
CA ALA A 96 -1.58 15.45 -4.10
C ALA A 96 -0.20 14.89 -4.48
N VAL A 97 0.43 14.16 -3.57
CA VAL A 97 1.73 13.53 -3.84
C VAL A 97 1.60 12.45 -4.92
N MET A 98 0.54 11.63 -4.85
CA MET A 98 0.32 10.58 -5.84
C MET A 98 0.12 11.17 -7.24
N HIS A 99 -0.61 12.26 -7.36
CA HIS A 99 -0.79 12.97 -8.64
C HIS A 99 0.54 13.48 -9.19
N ARG A 100 1.42 13.98 -8.35
CA ARG A 100 2.75 14.42 -8.76
C ARG A 100 3.61 13.25 -9.26
N ILE A 101 3.56 12.14 -8.56
CA ILE A 101 4.26 10.93 -8.98
C ILE A 101 3.74 10.46 -10.34
N GLN A 102 2.44 10.40 -10.52
CA GLN A 102 1.83 10.02 -11.80
C GLN A 102 2.23 10.94 -12.94
N ALA A 103 2.24 12.25 -12.70
CA ALA A 103 2.65 13.22 -13.70
C ALA A 103 4.11 13.04 -14.11
N HIS A 104 4.98 12.74 -13.13
CA HIS A 104 6.39 12.48 -13.40
C HIS A 104 6.57 11.21 -14.22
N LEU A 105 5.89 10.12 -13.83
CA LEU A 105 5.99 8.85 -14.54
C LEU A 105 5.53 8.96 -15.99
N ARG A 106 4.50 9.73 -16.24
CA ARG A 106 4.02 9.96 -17.63
C ARG A 106 5.06 10.62 -18.52
N ARG A 107 5.94 11.43 -17.97
CA ARG A 107 7.01 12.08 -18.72
C ARG A 107 8.13 11.12 -19.11
N LEU A 108 8.25 9.99 -18.40
CA LEU A 108 9.30 9.01 -18.66
C LEU A 108 8.92 7.99 -19.73
N VAL A 109 7.65 7.97 -20.14
CA VAL A 109 7.12 6.96 -21.07
C VAL A 109 6.96 7.49 -22.50
#